data_572c5f833662e049174e25e301d7cc05
#
_entry.id   572c5f833662e049174e25e301d7cc05
#
_cell.length_a   1.000
_cell.length_b   1.000
_cell.length_c   1.000
_cell.angle_alpha   90.00
_cell.angle_beta   90.00
_cell.angle_gamma   90.00
#
_symmetry.space_group_name_H-M   'P 1'
#
loop_
_entity.id
_entity.type
_entity.pdbx_description
1 polymer ?
#
loop_
_entity_poly.entity_id
_entity_poly.type
_entity_poly.pdbx_seq_one_letter_code
_entity_poly.pdbx_strand_id
1 'polypeptide(L)'
;MRICEIISESKYKRTLITIAEKQGVVDYWWSSELEDGRQVFTMVVTDDSRQSVLDSLQKLFESDKNAKILVLPVDATIPRLQEGLNEDKEVDPRTTREELYEKVAKGVDLNLNFLLMVVLSTIVVTIGLSEDNIAVVVGAMVIAPLLGPNIALSFAASIGNRKLILKSLNSIIVGILISIFFGFVISSISELNYLSKAILDRTSIGIGDIVLALASGAAAALSMTTGVSAALVGVMVSVALLPPAASFSILIANGEYKLATGALMLLIINTVCVQLAGNIVFIAQGIKARTLEERDSAKGKLKYFILFWIISISIITLILYI
;
A
#
# COMPACT_ATOMS: atom_id res chain seq x y z
N MET A 1 11.50 16.24 -9.79
CA MET A 1 12.74 16.02 -10.58
C MET A 1 13.58 14.90 -9.98
N ARG A 2 14.23 14.06 -10.82
CA ARG A 2 15.05 12.92 -10.39
C ARG A 2 16.33 12.83 -11.22
N ILE A 3 17.34 12.20 -10.65
CA ILE A 3 18.52 11.74 -11.38
C ILE A 3 18.36 10.24 -11.63
N CYS A 4 18.50 9.82 -12.90
CA CYS A 4 18.59 8.43 -13.28
C CYS A 4 20.06 8.13 -13.62
N GLU A 5 20.71 7.27 -12.84
CA GLU A 5 22.04 6.77 -13.13
C GLU A 5 21.95 5.36 -13.71
N ILE A 6 22.49 5.18 -14.87
CA ILE A 6 22.49 3.93 -15.63
C ILE A 6 23.90 3.40 -15.70
N ILE A 7 24.16 2.29 -15.01
CA ILE A 7 25.45 1.60 -15.02
C ILE A 7 25.34 0.48 -16.05
N SER A 8 26.05 0.60 -17.17
CA SER A 8 25.96 -0.36 -18.26
C SER A 8 27.26 -0.43 -19.09
N GLU A 9 27.37 -1.41 -19.97
CA GLU A 9 28.45 -1.51 -20.91
C GLU A 9 28.41 -0.38 -21.96
N SER A 10 29.57 0.01 -22.47
CA SER A 10 29.74 1.09 -23.45
C SER A 10 28.96 0.88 -24.76
N LYS A 11 28.61 -0.37 -25.09
CA LYS A 11 27.82 -0.70 -26.28
C LYS A 11 26.44 -0.02 -26.32
N TYR A 12 25.86 0.31 -25.17
CA TYR A 12 24.55 0.96 -25.08
C TYR A 12 24.58 2.48 -25.24
N LYS A 13 25.76 3.09 -25.36
CA LYS A 13 25.95 4.55 -25.37
C LYS A 13 25.05 5.28 -26.33
N ARG A 14 25.01 4.84 -27.60
CA ARG A 14 24.19 5.49 -28.64
C ARG A 14 22.69 5.38 -28.34
N THR A 15 22.25 4.22 -27.89
CA THR A 15 20.84 3.97 -27.57
C THR A 15 20.39 4.82 -26.38
N LEU A 16 21.22 4.96 -25.35
CA LEU A 16 20.93 5.78 -24.18
C LEU A 16 20.83 7.27 -24.53
N ILE A 17 21.71 7.79 -25.38
CA ILE A 17 21.62 9.16 -25.91
C ILE A 17 20.31 9.35 -26.68
N THR A 18 19.97 8.41 -27.56
CA THR A 18 18.70 8.49 -28.33
C THR A 18 17.47 8.48 -27.41
N ILE A 19 17.50 7.72 -26.33
CA ILE A 19 16.41 7.72 -25.33
C ILE A 19 16.34 9.09 -24.63
N ALA A 20 17.48 9.65 -24.22
CA ALA A 20 17.53 10.95 -23.56
C ALA A 20 16.95 12.06 -24.45
N GLU A 21 17.39 12.13 -25.71
CA GLU A 21 16.90 13.13 -26.66
C GLU A 21 15.42 12.95 -27.02
N LYS A 22 14.98 11.71 -27.27
CA LYS A 22 13.59 11.41 -27.64
C LYS A 22 12.60 11.68 -26.52
N GLN A 23 13.00 11.49 -25.27
CA GLN A 23 12.14 11.68 -24.09
C GLN A 23 12.27 13.09 -23.50
N GLY A 24 13.10 13.96 -24.09
CA GLY A 24 13.24 15.34 -23.65
C GLY A 24 13.74 15.46 -22.22
N VAL A 25 14.79 14.72 -21.85
CA VAL A 25 15.42 14.86 -20.53
C VAL A 25 16.06 16.23 -20.41
N VAL A 26 16.13 16.76 -19.19
CA VAL A 26 16.65 18.13 -18.93
C VAL A 26 18.12 18.23 -19.26
N ASP A 27 18.89 17.23 -18.84
CA ASP A 27 20.34 17.17 -19.06
C ASP A 27 20.82 15.72 -18.94
N TYR A 28 21.98 15.41 -19.56
CA TYR A 28 22.60 14.10 -19.44
C TYR A 28 24.13 14.18 -19.66
N TRP A 29 24.85 13.29 -18.98
CA TRP A 29 26.31 13.19 -19.11
C TRP A 29 26.82 11.78 -18.85
N TRP A 30 28.07 11.53 -19.22
CA TRP A 30 28.77 10.27 -19.00
C TRP A 30 29.89 10.43 -17.98
N SER A 31 30.08 9.42 -17.15
CA SER A 31 31.27 9.30 -16.34
C SER A 31 32.46 8.73 -17.15
N SER A 32 33.64 8.74 -16.57
CA SER A 32 34.76 7.91 -17.03
C SER A 32 34.39 6.41 -16.93
N GLU A 33 35.10 5.59 -17.68
CA GLU A 33 34.96 4.14 -17.62
C GLU A 33 35.40 3.61 -16.26
N LEU A 34 34.61 2.66 -15.71
CA LEU A 34 34.92 1.98 -14.47
C LEU A 34 35.96 0.88 -14.71
N GLU A 35 36.65 0.41 -13.67
CA GLU A 35 37.67 -0.64 -13.75
C GLU A 35 37.15 -1.94 -14.40
N ASP A 36 35.86 -2.19 -14.34
CA ASP A 36 35.19 -3.38 -14.90
C ASP A 36 34.67 -3.18 -16.35
N GLY A 37 35.04 -2.06 -17.01
CA GLY A 37 34.62 -1.73 -18.38
C GLY A 37 33.21 -1.19 -18.53
N ARG A 38 32.49 -0.95 -17.42
CA ARG A 38 31.19 -0.29 -17.45
C ARG A 38 31.33 1.23 -17.36
N GLN A 39 30.31 1.95 -17.78
CA GLN A 39 30.20 3.40 -17.67
C GLN A 39 28.90 3.79 -16.95
N VAL A 40 28.91 4.93 -16.31
CA VAL A 40 27.71 5.51 -15.71
C VAL A 40 27.18 6.59 -16.64
N PHE A 41 25.96 6.40 -17.10
CA PHE A 41 25.20 7.42 -17.82
C PHE A 41 24.20 8.06 -16.88
N THR A 42 24.30 9.37 -16.68
CA THR A 42 23.41 10.10 -15.79
C THR A 42 22.47 10.96 -16.61
N MET A 43 21.18 10.89 -16.29
CA MET A 43 20.12 11.72 -16.87
C MET A 43 19.40 12.49 -15.78
N VAL A 44 19.11 13.77 -16.00
CA VAL A 44 18.20 14.56 -15.16
C VAL A 44 16.83 14.56 -15.82
N VAL A 45 15.84 13.98 -15.13
CA VAL A 45 14.50 13.79 -15.68
C VAL A 45 13.47 14.59 -14.88
N THR A 46 12.49 15.16 -15.59
CA THR A 46 11.33 15.80 -14.98
C THR A 46 10.31 14.74 -14.51
N ASP A 47 9.35 15.16 -13.71
CA ASP A 47 8.30 14.25 -13.26
C ASP A 47 7.42 13.76 -14.43
N ASP A 48 7.23 14.56 -15.48
CA ASP A 48 6.46 14.21 -16.67
C ASP A 48 7.17 13.16 -17.54
N SER A 49 8.48 13.29 -17.77
CA SER A 49 9.25 12.37 -18.61
C SER A 49 9.75 11.12 -17.89
N ARG A 50 9.72 11.13 -16.56
CA ARG A 50 10.31 10.08 -15.71
C ARG A 50 9.82 8.67 -16.04
N GLN A 51 8.50 8.47 -16.11
CA GLN A 51 7.96 7.13 -16.34
C GLN A 51 8.28 6.62 -17.76
N SER A 52 8.23 7.47 -18.77
CA SER A 52 8.55 7.10 -20.17
C SER A 52 10.03 6.79 -20.35
N VAL A 53 10.92 7.51 -19.64
CA VAL A 53 12.36 7.21 -19.60
C VAL A 53 12.60 5.86 -18.95
N LEU A 54 12.04 5.62 -17.76
CA LEU A 54 12.20 4.35 -17.06
C LEU A 54 11.66 3.16 -17.87
N ASP A 55 10.51 3.30 -18.51
CA ASP A 55 9.94 2.25 -19.37
C ASP A 55 10.84 1.93 -20.56
N SER A 56 11.46 2.95 -21.15
CA SER A 56 12.41 2.78 -22.26
C SER A 56 13.70 2.10 -21.81
N LEU A 57 14.24 2.49 -20.67
CA LEU A 57 15.43 1.90 -20.08
C LEU A 57 15.22 0.44 -19.66
N GLN A 58 14.10 0.13 -19.03
CA GLN A 58 13.80 -1.24 -18.64
C GLN A 58 13.63 -2.14 -19.85
N LYS A 59 12.98 -1.65 -20.93
CA LYS A 59 12.86 -2.39 -22.19
C LYS A 59 14.24 -2.64 -22.82
N LEU A 60 15.15 -1.67 -22.75
CA LEU A 60 16.51 -1.81 -23.29
C LEU A 60 17.30 -2.90 -22.54
N PHE A 61 17.14 -2.96 -21.21
CA PHE A 61 17.90 -3.86 -20.35
C PHE A 61 17.13 -5.12 -19.90
N GLU A 62 16.01 -5.46 -20.54
CA GLU A 62 15.18 -6.61 -20.19
C GLU A 62 15.96 -7.94 -20.16
N SER A 63 16.95 -8.07 -21.06
CA SER A 63 17.81 -9.26 -21.16
C SER A 63 19.21 -9.09 -20.53
N ASP A 64 19.58 -7.90 -20.08
CA ASP A 64 20.91 -7.61 -19.53
C ASP A 64 20.87 -7.52 -17.99
N LYS A 65 21.32 -8.58 -17.32
CA LYS A 65 21.37 -8.64 -15.85
C LYS A 65 22.48 -7.81 -15.21
N ASN A 66 23.47 -7.34 -16.00
CA ASN A 66 24.59 -6.57 -15.50
C ASN A 66 24.30 -5.06 -15.48
N ALA A 67 23.32 -4.61 -16.23
CA ALA A 67 22.90 -3.22 -16.22
C ALA A 67 22.11 -2.91 -14.94
N LYS A 68 22.38 -1.73 -14.35
CA LYS A 68 21.68 -1.22 -13.17
C LYS A 68 21.14 0.17 -13.48
N ILE A 69 19.91 0.42 -13.04
CA ILE A 69 19.26 1.73 -13.11
C ILE A 69 19.00 2.18 -11.68
N LEU A 70 19.58 3.30 -11.27
CA LEU A 70 19.38 3.93 -9.97
C LEU A 70 18.56 5.21 -10.17
N VAL A 71 17.55 5.42 -9.33
CA VAL A 71 16.73 6.63 -9.37
C VAL A 71 16.90 7.37 -8.06
N LEU A 72 17.50 8.56 -8.12
CA LEU A 72 17.83 9.38 -6.97
C LEU A 72 16.95 10.63 -6.93
N PRO A 73 16.41 11.02 -5.76
CA PRO A 73 15.70 12.27 -5.61
C PRO A 73 16.65 13.46 -5.71
N VAL A 74 16.20 14.54 -6.33
CA VAL A 74 16.88 15.83 -6.34
C VAL A 74 16.07 16.81 -5.52
N ASP A 75 16.61 17.26 -4.39
CA ASP A 75 15.91 18.17 -3.50
C ASP A 75 15.92 19.62 -4.04
N ALA A 76 17.00 20.03 -4.70
CA ALA A 76 17.13 21.35 -5.30
C ALA A 76 18.16 21.39 -6.42
N THR A 77 18.01 22.32 -7.36
CA THR A 77 18.99 22.64 -8.42
C THR A 77 19.36 24.10 -8.39
N ILE A 78 20.65 24.42 -8.55
CA ILE A 78 21.16 25.79 -8.65
C ILE A 78 22.04 25.90 -9.88
N PRO A 79 21.71 26.77 -10.87
CA PRO A 79 20.52 27.64 -10.95
C PRO A 79 19.23 26.80 -11.09
N ARG A 80 18.10 27.40 -10.72
CA ARG A 80 16.80 26.75 -11.00
C ARG A 80 16.67 26.52 -12.50
N LEU A 81 16.49 25.29 -12.88
CA LEU A 81 16.21 24.98 -14.27
C LEU A 81 14.88 25.66 -14.65
N GLN A 82 14.91 26.47 -15.71
CA GLN A 82 13.70 27.07 -16.24
C GLN A 82 12.87 25.93 -16.82
N GLU A 83 11.81 25.58 -16.13
CA GLU A 83 10.73 24.75 -16.68
C GLU A 83 10.21 25.51 -17.90
N GLY A 84 10.38 24.92 -19.09
CA GLY A 84 9.95 25.53 -20.35
C GLY A 84 8.45 25.83 -20.29
N LEU A 85 8.09 27.12 -20.27
CA LEU A 85 6.85 27.80 -20.66
C LEU A 85 5.61 26.92 -20.92
N ASN A 86 5.18 26.13 -19.94
CA ASN A 86 3.84 25.61 -19.85
C ASN A 86 3.38 25.81 -18.38
N GLU A 87 3.03 27.06 -18.08
CA GLU A 87 2.57 27.50 -16.75
C GLU A 87 1.23 26.87 -16.33
N ASP A 88 0.58 26.07 -17.17
CA ASP A 88 -0.74 25.48 -16.92
C ASP A 88 -0.75 24.00 -16.60
N LYS A 89 0.42 23.33 -16.48
CA LYS A 89 0.44 21.96 -15.98
C LYS A 89 0.90 21.95 -14.53
N GLU A 90 -0.04 21.77 -13.62
CA GLU A 90 0.25 21.38 -12.25
C GLU A 90 1.30 20.25 -12.30
N VAL A 91 2.45 20.51 -11.69
CA VAL A 91 3.51 19.50 -11.52
C VAL A 91 2.89 18.33 -10.78
N ASP A 92 2.69 17.23 -11.50
CA ASP A 92 2.08 16.02 -10.96
C ASP A 92 3.13 15.25 -10.12
N PRO A 93 3.09 15.34 -8.80
CA PRO A 93 4.10 14.76 -7.92
C PRO A 93 3.95 13.22 -7.81
N ARG A 94 3.32 12.58 -8.81
CA ARG A 94 3.07 11.14 -8.75
C ARG A 94 4.37 10.36 -8.62
N THR A 95 4.44 9.53 -7.61
CA THR A 95 5.52 8.56 -7.42
C THR A 95 5.52 7.58 -8.60
N THR A 96 6.70 7.25 -9.15
CA THR A 96 6.76 6.25 -10.22
C THR A 96 6.26 4.89 -9.73
N ARG A 97 5.80 4.07 -10.66
CA ARG A 97 5.34 2.72 -10.34
C ARG A 97 6.42 1.89 -9.66
N GLU A 98 7.68 2.04 -10.08
CA GLU A 98 8.85 1.35 -9.53
C GLU A 98 9.16 1.80 -8.10
N GLU A 99 9.17 3.10 -7.85
CA GLU A 99 9.33 3.66 -6.49
C GLU A 99 8.17 3.22 -5.58
N LEU A 100 6.95 3.21 -6.13
CA LEU A 100 5.77 2.76 -5.41
C LEU A 100 5.88 1.27 -5.08
N TYR A 101 6.35 0.45 -6.04
CA TYR A 101 6.58 -0.98 -5.82
C TYR A 101 7.58 -1.22 -4.68
N GLU A 102 8.72 -0.54 -4.70
CA GLU A 102 9.74 -0.66 -3.64
C GLU A 102 9.21 -0.23 -2.26
N LYS A 103 8.50 0.90 -2.21
CA LYS A 103 7.86 1.38 -0.98
C LYS A 103 6.87 0.38 -0.42
N VAL A 104 6.01 -0.14 -1.29
CA VAL A 104 4.95 -1.06 -0.95
C VAL A 104 5.52 -2.44 -0.56
N ALA A 105 6.51 -2.94 -1.31
CA ALA A 105 7.16 -4.22 -1.03
C ALA A 105 7.86 -4.26 0.33
N LYS A 106 8.49 -3.16 0.75
CA LYS A 106 9.10 -3.04 2.08
C LYS A 106 8.05 -3.07 3.21
N GLY A 107 6.85 -2.56 2.96
CA GLY A 107 5.76 -2.53 3.95
C GLY A 107 5.11 -3.89 4.23
N VAL A 108 5.50 -4.96 3.52
CA VAL A 108 4.89 -6.30 3.61
C VAL A 108 5.76 -7.29 4.39
N ASP A 109 6.99 -6.91 4.76
CA ASP A 109 7.92 -7.82 5.39
C ASP A 109 7.47 -8.18 6.82
N LEU A 110 7.23 -9.49 7.04
CA LEU A 110 7.00 -10.06 8.37
C LEU A 110 8.32 -10.13 9.14
N ASN A 111 8.77 -9.00 9.64
CA ASN A 111 9.94 -8.91 10.50
C ASN A 111 9.52 -8.85 11.98
N LEU A 112 10.48 -9.04 12.88
CA LEU A 112 10.22 -8.99 14.32
C LEU A 112 9.57 -7.68 14.76
N ASN A 113 9.98 -6.55 14.17
CA ASN A 113 9.40 -5.24 14.49
C ASN A 113 7.92 -5.19 14.13
N PHE A 114 7.51 -5.73 12.96
CA PHE A 114 6.11 -5.83 12.57
C PHE A 114 5.31 -6.61 13.62
N LEU A 115 5.79 -7.79 14.01
CA LEU A 115 5.11 -8.64 14.99
C LEU A 115 4.98 -7.95 16.35
N LEU A 116 6.06 -7.35 16.85
CA LEU A 116 6.06 -6.62 18.12
C LEU A 116 5.10 -5.42 18.08
N MET A 117 5.08 -4.64 16.99
CA MET A 117 4.16 -3.52 16.85
C MET A 117 2.71 -3.97 16.81
N VAL A 118 2.38 -5.10 16.16
CA VAL A 118 1.03 -5.68 16.20
C VAL A 118 0.66 -6.08 17.62
N VAL A 119 1.54 -6.74 18.35
CA VAL A 119 1.28 -7.13 19.76
C VAL A 119 1.06 -5.91 20.63
N LEU A 120 1.96 -4.93 20.59
CA LEU A 120 1.86 -3.70 21.38
C LEU A 120 0.59 -2.91 21.06
N SER A 121 0.26 -2.75 19.78
CA SER A 121 -0.98 -2.08 19.38
C SER A 121 -2.23 -2.85 19.83
N THR A 122 -2.17 -4.18 19.82
CA THR A 122 -3.27 -5.01 20.33
C THR A 122 -3.48 -4.84 21.82
N ILE A 123 -2.41 -4.81 22.61
CA ILE A 123 -2.50 -4.55 24.07
C ILE A 123 -3.19 -3.21 24.31
N VAL A 124 -2.70 -2.15 23.65
CA VAL A 124 -3.24 -0.80 23.85
C VAL A 124 -4.69 -0.68 23.39
N VAL A 125 -5.06 -1.26 22.23
CA VAL A 125 -6.44 -1.20 21.73
C VAL A 125 -7.41 -1.99 22.62
N THR A 126 -6.99 -3.15 23.13
CA THR A 126 -7.83 -3.99 24.00
C THR A 126 -8.19 -3.26 25.30
N ILE A 127 -7.20 -2.62 25.93
CA ILE A 127 -7.42 -1.80 27.12
C ILE A 127 -8.27 -0.58 26.78
N GLY A 128 -7.92 0.17 25.73
CA GLY A 128 -8.65 1.37 25.31
C GLY A 128 -10.12 1.11 24.98
N LEU A 129 -10.45 -0.03 24.35
CA LEU A 129 -11.82 -0.45 24.08
C LEU A 129 -12.59 -0.79 25.38
N SER A 130 -11.96 -1.51 26.30
CA SER A 130 -12.57 -1.87 27.59
C SER A 130 -12.87 -0.66 28.46
N GLU A 131 -12.01 0.36 28.43
CA GLU A 131 -12.16 1.60 29.21
C GLU A 131 -13.02 2.67 28.50
N ASP A 132 -13.55 2.37 27.31
CA ASP A 132 -14.30 3.31 26.46
C ASP A 132 -13.47 4.57 26.10
N ASN A 133 -12.14 4.43 26.05
CA ASN A 133 -11.19 5.51 25.81
C ASN A 133 -10.77 5.59 24.34
N ILE A 134 -11.52 6.39 23.57
CA ILE A 134 -11.29 6.55 22.13
C ILE A 134 -9.89 7.09 21.83
N ALA A 135 -9.32 7.95 22.68
CA ALA A 135 -7.98 8.50 22.44
C ALA A 135 -6.90 7.42 22.49
N VAL A 136 -7.00 6.49 23.45
CA VAL A 136 -6.09 5.33 23.56
C VAL A 136 -6.27 4.39 22.37
N VAL A 137 -7.52 4.15 21.94
CA VAL A 137 -7.83 3.34 20.75
C VAL A 137 -7.19 3.95 19.50
N VAL A 138 -7.31 5.27 19.30
CA VAL A 138 -6.65 5.97 18.16
C VAL A 138 -5.12 5.87 18.27
N GLY A 139 -4.55 6.02 19.46
CA GLY A 139 -3.11 5.82 19.71
C GLY A 139 -2.63 4.43 19.29
N ALA A 140 -3.38 3.38 19.61
CA ALA A 140 -3.09 2.02 19.18
C ALA A 140 -3.09 1.86 17.65
N MET A 141 -4.02 2.53 16.96
CA MET A 141 -4.11 2.50 15.49
C MET A 141 -2.92 3.15 14.81
N VAL A 142 -2.31 4.18 15.43
CA VAL A 142 -1.08 4.82 14.93
C VAL A 142 0.10 3.85 14.96
N ILE A 143 0.16 3.01 16.01
CA ILE A 143 1.24 2.04 16.21
C ILE A 143 1.10 0.84 15.27
N ALA A 144 -0.13 0.44 14.95
CA ALA A 144 -0.43 -0.78 14.19
C ALA A 144 0.13 -0.72 12.75
N PRO A 145 1.00 -1.65 12.33
CA PRO A 145 1.62 -1.62 11.01
C PRO A 145 0.73 -2.26 9.92
N LEU A 146 -0.60 -2.12 10.02
CA LEU A 146 -1.56 -2.80 9.13
C LEU A 146 -1.78 -2.09 7.79
N LEU A 147 -1.37 -0.82 7.65
CA LEU A 147 -1.48 -0.07 6.39
C LEU A 147 -0.66 -0.71 5.27
N GLY A 148 0.62 -1.00 5.55
CA GLY A 148 1.56 -1.49 4.54
C GLY A 148 1.04 -2.72 3.78
N PRO A 149 0.73 -3.83 4.48
CA PRO A 149 0.21 -5.03 3.84
C PRO A 149 -1.11 -4.83 3.09
N ASN A 150 -2.01 -3.98 3.60
CA ASN A 150 -3.30 -3.72 2.95
C ASN A 150 -3.14 -2.96 1.63
N ILE A 151 -2.35 -1.90 1.62
CA ILE A 151 -2.06 -1.16 0.39
C ILE A 151 -1.27 -2.01 -0.60
N ALA A 152 -0.34 -2.82 -0.09
CA ALA A 152 0.43 -3.75 -0.92
C ALA A 152 -0.46 -4.77 -1.64
N LEU A 153 -1.49 -5.27 -0.97
CA LEU A 153 -2.44 -6.20 -1.57
C LEU A 153 -3.23 -5.52 -2.70
N SER A 154 -3.77 -4.31 -2.46
CA SER A 154 -4.49 -3.53 -3.47
C SER A 154 -3.60 -3.18 -4.67
N PHE A 155 -2.38 -2.74 -4.42
CA PHE A 155 -1.40 -2.43 -5.46
C PHE A 155 -0.99 -3.69 -6.25
N ALA A 156 -0.66 -4.78 -5.55
CA ALA A 156 -0.27 -6.04 -6.18
C ALA A 156 -1.36 -6.63 -7.06
N ALA A 157 -2.63 -6.46 -6.65
CA ALA A 157 -3.78 -6.88 -7.45
C ALA A 157 -3.92 -6.02 -8.72
N SER A 158 -3.70 -4.69 -8.64
CA SER A 158 -3.77 -3.80 -9.81
C SER A 158 -2.71 -4.10 -10.86
N ILE A 159 -1.49 -4.51 -10.45
CA ILE A 159 -0.40 -4.89 -11.37
C ILE A 159 -0.36 -6.39 -11.70
N GLY A 160 -1.19 -7.22 -11.05
CA GLY A 160 -1.24 -8.67 -11.28
C GLY A 160 -0.06 -9.48 -10.72
N ASN A 161 0.70 -8.93 -9.77
CA ASN A 161 1.88 -9.58 -9.18
C ASN A 161 1.50 -10.61 -8.10
N ARG A 162 1.48 -11.90 -8.49
CA ARG A 162 1.06 -13.01 -7.59
C ARG A 162 1.93 -13.15 -6.35
N LYS A 163 3.25 -12.93 -6.46
CA LYS A 163 4.16 -13.08 -5.31
C LYS A 163 3.85 -12.03 -4.25
N LEU A 164 3.65 -10.79 -4.68
CA LEU A 164 3.31 -9.69 -3.77
C LEU A 164 1.90 -9.85 -3.19
N ILE A 165 0.92 -10.34 -3.97
CA ILE A 165 -0.43 -10.67 -3.47
C ILE A 165 -0.35 -11.68 -2.32
N LEU A 166 0.32 -12.81 -2.53
CA LEU A 166 0.42 -13.87 -1.52
C LEU A 166 1.19 -13.40 -0.27
N LYS A 167 2.27 -12.63 -0.47
CA LYS A 167 3.05 -12.06 0.64
C LYS A 167 2.22 -11.07 1.45
N SER A 168 1.49 -10.17 0.79
CA SER A 168 0.61 -9.20 1.45
C SER A 168 -0.53 -9.87 2.22
N LEU A 169 -1.18 -10.84 1.58
CA LEU A 169 -2.27 -11.59 2.21
C LEU A 169 -1.78 -12.35 3.44
N ASN A 170 -0.63 -13.00 3.36
CA ASN A 170 -0.01 -13.67 4.50
C ASN A 170 0.27 -12.69 5.66
N SER A 171 0.80 -11.49 5.36
CA SER A 171 1.08 -10.48 6.39
C SER A 171 -0.19 -9.94 7.04
N ILE A 172 -1.27 -9.75 6.28
CA ILE A 172 -2.58 -9.34 6.81
C ILE A 172 -3.13 -10.44 7.74
N ILE A 173 -3.16 -11.69 7.26
CA ILE A 173 -3.69 -12.82 8.04
C ILE A 173 -2.89 -13.00 9.32
N VAL A 174 -1.57 -13.01 9.26
CA VAL A 174 -0.70 -13.16 10.44
C VAL A 174 -0.93 -12.01 11.41
N GLY A 175 -1.00 -10.76 10.93
CA GLY A 175 -1.27 -9.59 11.78
C GLY A 175 -2.62 -9.69 12.49
N ILE A 176 -3.68 -10.05 11.78
CA ILE A 176 -5.03 -10.22 12.35
C ILE A 176 -5.05 -11.39 13.36
N LEU A 177 -4.46 -12.53 13.04
CA LEU A 177 -4.43 -13.68 13.92
C LEU A 177 -3.67 -13.39 15.24
N ILE A 178 -2.53 -12.68 15.13
CA ILE A 178 -1.77 -12.23 16.32
C ILE A 178 -2.63 -11.28 17.15
N SER A 179 -3.31 -10.32 16.52
CA SER A 179 -4.21 -9.40 17.26
C SER A 179 -5.34 -10.14 17.96
N ILE A 180 -5.99 -11.10 17.30
CA ILE A 180 -7.04 -11.91 17.89
C ILE A 180 -6.49 -12.75 19.06
N PHE A 181 -5.34 -13.41 18.87
CA PHE A 181 -4.73 -14.26 19.88
C PHE A 181 -4.35 -13.45 21.14
N PHE A 182 -3.61 -12.36 21.00
CA PHE A 182 -3.19 -11.56 22.15
C PHE A 182 -4.36 -10.82 22.80
N GLY A 183 -5.33 -10.32 22.02
CA GLY A 183 -6.55 -9.75 22.57
C GLY A 183 -7.36 -10.76 23.38
N PHE A 184 -7.46 -12.02 22.92
CA PHE A 184 -8.09 -13.10 23.66
C PHE A 184 -7.34 -13.42 24.98
N VAL A 185 -6.02 -13.56 24.92
CA VAL A 185 -5.18 -13.84 26.10
C VAL A 185 -5.35 -12.74 27.15
N ILE A 186 -5.25 -11.47 26.73
CA ILE A 186 -5.39 -10.33 27.65
C ILE A 186 -6.78 -10.32 28.28
N SER A 187 -7.82 -10.52 27.48
CA SER A 187 -9.20 -10.53 27.96
C SER A 187 -9.52 -11.71 28.89
N SER A 188 -8.82 -12.84 28.72
CA SER A 188 -8.99 -14.02 29.58
C SER A 188 -8.29 -13.87 30.93
N ILE A 189 -7.23 -13.04 31.01
CA ILE A 189 -6.43 -12.86 32.23
C ILE A 189 -6.95 -11.65 33.04
N SER A 190 -7.45 -10.63 32.33
CA SER A 190 -7.89 -9.36 32.94
C SER A 190 -9.42 -9.27 32.94
N GLU A 191 -10.00 -8.76 34.03
CA GLU A 191 -11.43 -8.47 34.09
C GLU A 191 -11.74 -7.20 33.28
N LEU A 192 -11.88 -7.36 31.96
CA LEU A 192 -12.16 -6.27 31.04
C LEU A 192 -13.67 -6.03 30.93
N ASN A 193 -14.07 -4.75 30.82
CA ASN A 193 -15.45 -4.40 30.51
C ASN A 193 -15.77 -4.68 29.02
N TYR A 194 -16.28 -5.87 28.73
CA TYR A 194 -16.66 -6.27 27.37
C TYR A 194 -17.98 -5.65 26.88
N LEU A 195 -18.73 -4.97 27.75
CA LEU A 195 -19.96 -4.24 27.43
C LEU A 195 -19.73 -2.73 27.24
N SER A 196 -18.49 -2.28 27.12
CA SER A 196 -18.19 -0.88 26.81
C SER A 196 -18.87 -0.45 25.50
N LYS A 197 -19.26 0.81 25.41
CA LYS A 197 -19.87 1.36 24.20
C LYS A 197 -18.94 1.21 22.98
N ALA A 198 -17.64 1.44 23.19
CA ALA A 198 -16.64 1.29 22.15
C ALA A 198 -16.56 -0.13 21.55
N ILE A 199 -16.84 -1.17 22.34
CA ILE A 199 -16.91 -2.56 21.84
C ILE A 199 -18.24 -2.80 21.16
N LEU A 200 -19.36 -2.41 21.79
CA LEU A 200 -20.72 -2.66 21.27
C LEU A 200 -20.95 -1.96 19.91
N ASP A 201 -20.46 -0.74 19.75
CA ASP A 201 -20.55 0.00 18.46
C ASP A 201 -19.86 -0.76 17.30
N ARG A 202 -19.01 -1.74 17.60
CA ARG A 202 -18.30 -2.58 16.60
C ARG A 202 -18.92 -3.96 16.40
N THR A 203 -20.06 -4.21 16.99
CA THR A 203 -20.81 -5.47 16.82
C THR A 203 -21.97 -5.37 15.83
N SER A 204 -22.31 -4.14 15.44
CA SER A 204 -23.31 -3.84 14.42
C SER A 204 -22.65 -3.21 13.19
N ILE A 205 -23.18 -3.48 12.03
CA ILE A 205 -22.66 -2.96 10.76
C ILE A 205 -23.68 -2.00 10.19
N GLY A 206 -23.25 -0.77 9.94
CA GLY A 206 -24.03 0.27 9.31
C GLY A 206 -23.48 0.67 7.93
N ILE A 207 -24.30 1.37 7.16
CA ILE A 207 -23.86 1.95 5.89
C ILE A 207 -22.68 2.90 6.11
N GLY A 208 -22.64 3.59 7.26
CA GLY A 208 -21.54 4.47 7.65
C GLY A 208 -20.19 3.76 7.69
N ASP A 209 -20.13 2.53 8.20
CA ASP A 209 -18.90 1.75 8.30
C ASP A 209 -18.36 1.38 6.91
N ILE A 210 -19.26 1.00 5.99
CA ILE A 210 -18.91 0.69 4.61
C ILE A 210 -18.34 1.93 3.91
N VAL A 211 -19.00 3.09 4.04
CA VAL A 211 -18.54 4.35 3.44
C VAL A 211 -17.19 4.76 4.02
N LEU A 212 -17.02 4.64 5.33
CA LEU A 212 -15.77 4.96 6.02
C LEU A 212 -14.62 4.06 5.55
N ALA A 213 -14.87 2.76 5.43
CA ALA A 213 -13.87 1.79 4.97
C ALA A 213 -13.47 2.04 3.49
N LEU A 214 -14.44 2.35 2.61
CA LEU A 214 -14.17 2.71 1.21
C LEU A 214 -13.36 4.01 1.13
N ALA A 215 -13.74 5.04 1.87
CA ALA A 215 -13.02 6.31 1.93
C ALA A 215 -11.60 6.12 2.45
N SER A 216 -11.41 5.32 3.49
CA SER A 216 -10.11 4.99 4.07
C SER A 216 -9.19 4.28 3.07
N GLY A 217 -9.70 3.30 2.34
CA GLY A 217 -8.95 2.59 1.31
C GLY A 217 -8.56 3.50 0.13
N ALA A 218 -9.47 4.36 -0.30
CA ALA A 218 -9.20 5.35 -1.34
C ALA A 218 -8.13 6.37 -0.91
N ALA A 219 -8.27 6.95 0.29
CA ALA A 219 -7.31 7.89 0.85
C ALA A 219 -5.92 7.25 1.01
N ALA A 220 -5.87 6.00 1.43
CA ALA A 220 -4.63 5.24 1.58
C ALA A 220 -3.90 5.05 0.24
N ALA A 221 -4.62 4.67 -0.81
CA ALA A 221 -4.03 4.52 -2.15
C ALA A 221 -3.57 5.88 -2.72
N LEU A 222 -4.38 6.95 -2.54
CA LEU A 222 -4.02 8.30 -2.96
C LEU A 222 -2.76 8.81 -2.26
N SER A 223 -2.64 8.62 -0.95
CA SER A 223 -1.48 9.09 -0.20
C SER A 223 -0.17 8.44 -0.65
N MET A 224 -0.23 7.17 -1.03
CA MET A 224 0.96 6.46 -1.54
C MET A 224 1.45 7.01 -2.87
N THR A 225 0.54 7.49 -3.71
CA THR A 225 0.87 8.02 -5.05
C THR A 225 1.21 9.50 -5.03
N THR A 226 0.62 10.29 -4.11
CA THR A 226 0.84 11.74 -4.00
C THR A 226 1.93 12.13 -3.01
N GLY A 227 2.51 11.17 -2.26
CA GLY A 227 3.57 11.46 -1.29
C GLY A 227 3.08 12.09 0.02
N VAL A 228 1.76 12.18 0.25
CA VAL A 228 1.20 12.62 1.53
C VAL A 228 1.63 11.65 2.64
N SER A 229 1.81 12.16 3.85
CA SER A 229 2.30 11.36 4.99
C SER A 229 1.49 10.08 5.20
N ALA A 230 2.14 8.94 4.99
CA ALA A 230 1.54 7.62 5.19
C ALA A 230 1.10 7.36 6.64
N ALA A 231 1.66 8.09 7.61
CA ALA A 231 1.33 7.91 9.02
C ALA A 231 -0.12 8.29 9.34
N LEU A 232 -0.59 9.45 8.85
CA LEU A 232 -1.97 9.89 9.08
C LEU A 232 -2.99 8.97 8.41
N VAL A 233 -2.67 8.49 7.22
CA VAL A 233 -3.55 7.57 6.47
C VAL A 233 -3.50 6.16 7.06
N GLY A 234 -2.36 5.78 7.66
CA GLY A 234 -2.21 4.52 8.39
C GLY A 234 -3.24 4.36 9.50
N VAL A 235 -3.54 5.45 10.21
CA VAL A 235 -4.61 5.47 11.23
C VAL A 235 -5.94 5.09 10.61
N MET A 236 -6.33 5.68 9.48
CA MET A 236 -7.64 5.43 8.85
C MET A 236 -7.85 3.98 8.43
N VAL A 237 -6.82 3.32 7.89
CA VAL A 237 -6.90 1.89 7.56
C VAL A 237 -6.90 1.03 8.81
N SER A 238 -6.10 1.39 9.83
CA SER A 238 -6.07 0.66 11.10
C SER A 238 -7.39 0.78 11.87
N VAL A 239 -8.13 1.91 11.75
CA VAL A 239 -9.50 2.08 12.29
C VAL A 239 -10.43 0.98 11.77
N ALA A 240 -10.30 0.63 10.52
CA ALA A 240 -11.14 -0.37 9.90
C ALA A 240 -10.84 -1.82 10.36
N LEU A 241 -9.64 -2.09 10.86
CA LEU A 241 -9.18 -3.47 11.07
C LEU A 241 -8.90 -3.81 12.53
N LEU A 242 -8.08 -3.01 13.23
CA LEU A 242 -7.59 -3.35 14.55
C LEU A 242 -8.69 -3.38 15.63
N PRO A 243 -9.56 -2.36 15.76
CA PRO A 243 -10.62 -2.37 16.78
C PRO A 243 -11.65 -3.48 16.58
N PRO A 244 -12.15 -3.78 15.38
CA PRO A 244 -13.03 -4.93 15.18
C PRO A 244 -12.38 -6.27 15.53
N ALA A 245 -11.09 -6.46 15.21
CA ALA A 245 -10.34 -7.66 15.55
C ALA A 245 -10.19 -7.81 17.08
N ALA A 246 -9.87 -6.71 17.78
CA ALA A 246 -9.78 -6.69 19.23
C ALA A 246 -11.15 -6.89 19.89
N SER A 247 -12.22 -6.25 19.40
CA SER A 247 -13.58 -6.46 19.92
C SER A 247 -14.03 -7.91 19.74
N PHE A 248 -13.75 -8.51 18.59
CA PHE A 248 -14.00 -9.94 18.37
C PHE A 248 -13.32 -10.81 19.42
N SER A 249 -12.02 -10.56 19.69
CA SER A 249 -11.25 -11.35 20.64
C SER A 249 -11.75 -11.20 22.09
N ILE A 250 -12.11 -9.97 22.49
CA ILE A 250 -12.66 -9.69 23.82
C ILE A 250 -14.00 -10.43 24.01
N LEU A 251 -14.89 -10.33 23.04
CA LEU A 251 -16.21 -10.95 23.10
C LEU A 251 -16.14 -12.48 23.09
N ILE A 252 -15.24 -13.08 22.31
CA ILE A 252 -15.01 -14.54 22.33
C ILE A 252 -14.50 -15.00 23.69
N ALA A 253 -13.56 -14.27 24.32
CA ALA A 253 -13.02 -14.60 25.63
C ALA A 253 -14.09 -14.56 26.74
N ASN A 254 -15.11 -13.71 26.58
CA ASN A 254 -16.21 -13.59 27.52
C ASN A 254 -17.46 -14.44 27.17
N GLY A 255 -17.37 -15.27 26.13
CA GLY A 255 -18.46 -16.19 25.72
C GLY A 255 -19.62 -15.54 24.96
N GLU A 256 -19.48 -14.26 24.58
CA GLU A 256 -20.50 -13.48 23.85
C GLU A 256 -20.42 -13.73 22.33
N TYR A 257 -20.67 -14.97 21.92
CA TYR A 257 -20.50 -15.44 20.53
C TYR A 257 -21.35 -14.68 19.52
N LYS A 258 -22.57 -14.27 19.91
CA LYS A 258 -23.47 -13.53 19.01
C LYS A 258 -22.93 -12.14 18.69
N LEU A 259 -22.42 -11.43 19.68
CA LEU A 259 -21.80 -10.13 19.48
C LEU A 259 -20.44 -10.26 18.77
N ALA A 260 -19.70 -11.30 19.09
CA ALA A 260 -18.43 -11.60 18.42
C ALA A 260 -18.60 -11.82 16.91
N THR A 261 -19.66 -12.53 16.47
CA THR A 261 -19.90 -12.69 15.03
C THR A 261 -20.14 -11.36 14.34
N GLY A 262 -20.81 -10.40 14.98
CA GLY A 262 -20.96 -9.03 14.45
C GLY A 262 -19.63 -8.32 14.26
N ALA A 263 -18.74 -8.37 15.25
CA ALA A 263 -17.41 -7.77 15.16
C ALA A 263 -16.54 -8.44 14.07
N LEU A 264 -16.64 -9.76 13.91
CA LEU A 264 -15.95 -10.49 12.85
C LEU A 264 -16.47 -10.08 11.46
N MET A 265 -17.77 -9.97 11.30
CA MET A 265 -18.39 -9.51 10.04
C MET A 265 -17.95 -8.09 9.69
N LEU A 266 -17.91 -7.18 10.68
CA LEU A 266 -17.40 -5.82 10.48
C LEU A 266 -15.94 -5.83 10.02
N LEU A 267 -15.09 -6.66 10.62
CA LEU A 267 -13.68 -6.83 10.20
C LEU A 267 -13.57 -7.27 8.75
N ILE A 268 -14.37 -8.25 8.35
CA ILE A 268 -14.37 -8.79 6.98
C ILE A 268 -14.84 -7.73 5.99
N ILE A 269 -15.97 -7.07 6.25
CA ILE A 269 -16.51 -6.01 5.38
C ILE A 269 -15.50 -4.89 5.21
N ASN A 270 -14.93 -4.41 6.30
CA ASN A 270 -13.95 -3.33 6.27
C ASN A 270 -12.72 -3.71 5.45
N THR A 271 -12.21 -4.93 5.64
CA THR A 271 -11.08 -5.44 4.84
C THR A 271 -11.42 -5.42 3.34
N VAL A 272 -12.60 -5.92 2.98
CA VAL A 272 -13.08 -5.97 1.59
C VAL A 272 -13.21 -4.57 1.00
N CYS A 273 -13.83 -3.64 1.72
CA CYS A 273 -14.05 -2.27 1.27
C CYS A 273 -12.74 -1.51 1.07
N VAL A 274 -11.80 -1.61 2.00
CA VAL A 274 -10.46 -1.00 1.89
C VAL A 274 -9.73 -1.51 0.65
N GLN A 275 -9.76 -2.83 0.42
CA GLN A 275 -9.13 -3.45 -0.75
C GLN A 275 -9.76 -3.03 -2.06
N LEU A 276 -11.10 -3.01 -2.13
CA LEU A 276 -11.83 -2.61 -3.33
C LEU A 276 -11.53 -1.15 -3.69
N ALA A 277 -11.64 -0.25 -2.72
CA ALA A 277 -11.40 1.18 -2.94
C ALA A 277 -9.95 1.46 -3.35
N GLY A 278 -8.97 0.84 -2.68
CA GLY A 278 -7.55 0.95 -3.04
C GLY A 278 -7.27 0.48 -4.46
N ASN A 279 -7.86 -0.66 -4.87
CA ASN A 279 -7.73 -1.17 -6.24
C ASN A 279 -8.30 -0.21 -7.28
N ILE A 280 -9.51 0.32 -7.04
CA ILE A 280 -10.17 1.26 -7.96
C ILE A 280 -9.30 2.50 -8.16
N VAL A 281 -8.75 3.05 -7.07
CA VAL A 281 -7.87 4.23 -7.11
C VAL A 281 -6.60 3.95 -7.92
N PHE A 282 -5.89 2.85 -7.65
CA PHE A 282 -4.68 2.50 -8.41
C PHE A 282 -4.96 2.32 -9.90
N ILE A 283 -6.09 1.70 -10.26
CA ILE A 283 -6.49 1.54 -11.67
C ILE A 283 -6.82 2.91 -12.29
N ALA A 284 -7.55 3.77 -11.58
CA ALA A 284 -7.90 5.12 -12.04
C ALA A 284 -6.66 6.00 -12.25
N GLN A 285 -5.62 5.81 -11.44
CA GLN A 285 -4.33 6.49 -11.60
C GLN A 285 -3.43 5.88 -12.68
N GLY A 286 -3.93 4.89 -13.44
CA GLY A 286 -3.20 4.30 -14.56
C GLY A 286 -2.12 3.30 -14.15
N ILE A 287 -2.06 2.87 -12.89
CA ILE A 287 -1.13 1.84 -12.42
C ILE A 287 -1.60 0.49 -12.96
N LYS A 288 -0.91 0.01 -14.03
CA LYS A 288 -1.27 -1.22 -14.77
C LYS A 288 -0.07 -2.13 -14.90
N ALA A 289 -0.36 -3.43 -15.13
CA ALA A 289 0.64 -4.43 -15.48
C ALA A 289 1.42 -4.04 -16.75
N ARG A 290 2.73 -4.29 -16.77
CA ARG A 290 3.63 -3.84 -17.83
C ARG A 290 3.93 -4.90 -18.87
N THR A 291 4.37 -6.09 -18.43
CA THR A 291 4.74 -7.18 -19.33
C THR A 291 3.51 -7.82 -19.98
N LEU A 292 3.68 -8.40 -21.17
CA LEU A 292 2.60 -9.16 -21.82
C LEU A 292 2.09 -10.29 -20.93
N GLU A 293 2.98 -10.99 -20.22
CA GLU A 293 2.62 -12.03 -19.26
C GLU A 293 1.86 -11.46 -18.04
N GLU A 294 2.29 -10.31 -17.50
CA GLU A 294 1.58 -9.58 -16.45
C GLU A 294 0.24 -9.03 -16.96
N ARG A 295 0.18 -8.51 -18.19
CA ARG A 295 -1.05 -8.00 -18.81
C ARG A 295 -2.09 -9.09 -19.02
N ASP A 296 -1.69 -10.23 -19.54
CA ASP A 296 -2.63 -11.36 -19.75
C ASP A 296 -3.02 -11.98 -18.40
N SER A 297 -2.09 -12.05 -17.46
CA SER A 297 -2.37 -12.45 -16.07
C SER A 297 -3.27 -11.44 -15.34
N ALA A 298 -3.08 -10.14 -15.54
CA ALA A 298 -3.81 -9.07 -14.86
C ALA A 298 -5.20 -8.84 -15.45
N LYS A 299 -5.36 -8.78 -16.78
CA LYS A 299 -6.66 -8.51 -17.43
C LYS A 299 -7.74 -9.53 -17.07
N GLY A 300 -7.39 -10.82 -17.05
CA GLY A 300 -8.31 -11.87 -16.63
C GLY A 300 -8.58 -11.83 -15.12
N LYS A 301 -7.55 -11.70 -14.30
CA LYS A 301 -7.63 -11.84 -12.84
C LYS A 301 -8.15 -10.60 -12.14
N LEU A 302 -7.82 -9.40 -12.61
CA LEU A 302 -8.33 -8.16 -12.04
C LEU A 302 -9.86 -8.08 -12.11
N LYS A 303 -10.45 -8.48 -13.25
CA LYS A 303 -11.90 -8.55 -13.41
C LYS A 303 -12.50 -9.55 -12.41
N TYR A 304 -11.91 -10.74 -12.26
CA TYR A 304 -12.34 -11.73 -11.28
C TYR A 304 -12.09 -11.27 -9.84
N PHE A 305 -11.01 -10.56 -9.58
CA PHE A 305 -10.69 -10.01 -8.26
C PHE A 305 -11.70 -8.93 -7.84
N ILE A 306 -12.01 -7.97 -8.71
CA ILE A 306 -13.03 -6.95 -8.45
C ILE A 306 -14.42 -7.62 -8.32
N LEU A 307 -14.74 -8.56 -9.20
CA LEU A 307 -16.01 -9.30 -9.14
C LEU A 307 -16.13 -10.07 -7.83
N PHE A 308 -15.07 -10.74 -7.38
CA PHE A 308 -15.02 -11.42 -6.10
C PHE A 308 -15.33 -10.46 -4.93
N TRP A 309 -14.75 -9.27 -4.91
CA TRP A 309 -15.00 -8.28 -3.87
C TRP A 309 -16.43 -7.72 -3.92
N ILE A 310 -16.95 -7.43 -5.11
CA ILE A 310 -18.35 -6.98 -5.27
C ILE A 310 -19.33 -8.05 -4.80
N ILE A 311 -19.11 -9.30 -5.20
CA ILE A 311 -19.94 -10.43 -4.76
C ILE A 311 -19.84 -10.59 -3.24
N SER A 312 -18.64 -10.49 -2.65
CA SER A 312 -18.46 -10.57 -1.21
C SER A 312 -19.24 -9.49 -0.46
N ILE A 313 -19.16 -8.23 -0.90
CA ILE A 313 -19.96 -7.13 -0.33
C ILE A 313 -21.45 -7.41 -0.48
N SER A 314 -21.90 -7.86 -1.66
CA SER A 314 -23.31 -8.14 -1.92
C SER A 314 -23.85 -9.26 -1.02
N ILE A 315 -23.09 -10.35 -0.85
CA ILE A 315 -23.45 -11.46 0.04
C ILE A 315 -23.53 -10.99 1.49
N ILE A 316 -22.55 -10.22 1.94
CA ILE A 316 -22.50 -9.74 3.33
C ILE A 316 -23.65 -8.76 3.57
N THR A 317 -23.93 -7.85 2.62
CA THR A 317 -25.08 -6.94 2.72
C THR A 317 -26.41 -7.70 2.75
N LEU A 318 -26.53 -8.77 1.96
CA LEU A 318 -27.72 -9.62 1.96
C LEU A 318 -27.91 -10.32 3.32
N ILE A 319 -26.84 -10.87 3.90
CA ILE A 319 -26.88 -11.52 5.22
C ILE A 319 -27.29 -10.55 6.33
N LEU A 320 -26.95 -9.27 6.20
CA LEU A 320 -27.31 -8.23 7.16
C LEU A 320 -28.79 -7.78 7.08
N TYR A 321 -29.44 -8.00 5.91
CA TYR A 321 -30.83 -7.64 5.70
C TYR A 321 -31.81 -8.80 5.99
N ILE A 322 -31.30 -10.01 6.23
CA ILE A 322 -32.07 -11.18 6.66
C ILE A 322 -31.89 -11.41 8.15
#